data_a71f243a34ce2e2b185edb8f92076358
#
_entry.id   a71f243a34ce2e2b185edb8f92076358
#
_cell.length_a   1.000
_cell.length_b   1.000
_cell.length_c   1.000
_cell.angle_alpha   90.00
_cell.angle_beta   90.00
_cell.angle_gamma   90.00
#
_symmetry.space_group_name_H-M   'P 1'
#
loop_
_entity.id
_entity.type
_entity.pdbx_description
1 polymer ?
#
loop_
_entity_poly.entity_id
_entity_poly.type
_entity_poly.pdbx_seq_one_letter_code
_entity_poly.pdbx_strand_id
1 'polypeptide(L)'
;MKNRRTVVVAFLLCAVMLLGVGYAALSDTLDITGSADVNQSAAEEAFNTDVYFSAAVANETGNTASVNSDNNDKASFTVNTLKGKGDKATFTFTIKNDGDVDAEVTPKLNATLGNTNPEYFTVTSDWKGEAKTLEAGKELTYTVTVELIKTPTETIAGSFLIELTAVAE
;
A
#
# COMPACT_ATOMS: atom_id res chain seq x y z
N MET A 1 -0.73 -20.93 -83.04
CA MET A 1 -0.37 -21.45 -81.67
C MET A 1 0.49 -20.48 -80.84
N LYS A 2 0.98 -19.42 -81.37
CA LYS A 2 1.85 -18.42 -80.65
C LYS A 2 1.09 -17.62 -79.60
N ASN A 3 -0.18 -17.30 -79.78
CA ASN A 3 -0.95 -16.44 -78.89
C ASN A 3 -1.41 -17.13 -77.60
N ARG A 4 -1.56 -18.47 -77.59
CA ARG A 4 -1.95 -19.19 -76.37
C ARG A 4 -0.89 -19.14 -75.27
N ARG A 5 0.40 -19.22 -75.65
CA ARG A 5 1.51 -19.15 -74.71
C ARG A 5 1.60 -17.74 -74.08
N THR A 6 1.39 -16.67 -74.85
CA THR A 6 1.42 -15.32 -74.37
C THR A 6 0.27 -15.05 -73.38
N VAL A 7 -0.92 -15.55 -73.64
CA VAL A 7 -2.10 -15.44 -72.74
C VAL A 7 -1.86 -16.19 -71.42
N VAL A 8 -1.28 -17.39 -71.47
CA VAL A 8 -0.95 -18.14 -70.25
C VAL A 8 0.11 -17.43 -69.41
N VAL A 9 1.14 -16.88 -70.06
CA VAL A 9 2.18 -16.11 -69.33
C VAL A 9 1.64 -14.85 -68.74
N ALA A 10 0.74 -14.15 -69.43
CA ALA A 10 0.08 -12.95 -68.91
C ALA A 10 -0.80 -13.27 -67.69
N PHE A 11 -1.58 -14.38 -67.74
CA PHE A 11 -2.40 -14.84 -66.61
C PHE A 11 -1.53 -15.21 -65.37
N LEU A 12 -0.40 -15.88 -65.62
CA LEU A 12 0.52 -16.27 -64.53
C LEU A 12 1.16 -15.04 -63.88
N LEU A 13 1.54 -14.04 -64.69
CA LEU A 13 2.06 -12.76 -64.18
C LEU A 13 1.04 -11.98 -63.35
N CYS A 14 -0.22 -11.94 -63.79
CA CYS A 14 -1.32 -11.30 -63.05
C CYS A 14 -1.58 -12.06 -61.72
N ALA A 15 -1.54 -13.39 -61.72
CA ALA A 15 -1.73 -14.17 -60.51
C ALA A 15 -0.60 -13.93 -59.47
N VAL A 16 0.64 -13.83 -59.93
CA VAL A 16 1.77 -13.50 -59.05
C VAL A 16 1.67 -12.09 -58.51
N MET A 17 1.24 -11.10 -59.31
CA MET A 17 1.02 -9.75 -58.83
C MET A 17 -0.12 -9.66 -57.82
N LEU A 18 -1.22 -10.40 -58.04
CA LEU A 18 -2.35 -10.44 -57.08
C LEU A 18 -1.94 -11.11 -55.76
N LEU A 19 -1.11 -12.15 -55.79
CA LEU A 19 -0.56 -12.75 -54.58
C LEU A 19 0.40 -11.81 -53.85
N GLY A 20 1.23 -11.05 -54.57
CA GLY A 20 2.14 -10.04 -53.99
C GLY A 20 1.42 -8.89 -53.31
N VAL A 21 0.35 -8.36 -53.94
CA VAL A 21 -0.46 -7.29 -53.38
C VAL A 21 -1.32 -7.80 -52.21
N GLY A 22 -1.85 -9.01 -52.31
CA GLY A 22 -2.60 -9.66 -51.21
C GLY A 22 -1.73 -9.95 -50.00
N TYR A 23 -0.48 -10.31 -50.23
CA TYR A 23 0.46 -10.55 -49.12
C TYR A 23 0.93 -9.24 -48.45
N ALA A 24 1.11 -8.17 -49.23
CA ALA A 24 1.45 -6.85 -48.69
C ALA A 24 0.28 -6.23 -47.90
N ALA A 25 -0.97 -6.50 -48.30
CA ALA A 25 -2.16 -6.04 -47.54
C ALA A 25 -2.43 -6.87 -46.28
N LEU A 26 -1.92 -8.12 -46.21
CA LEU A 26 -2.04 -8.99 -45.03
C LEU A 26 -0.83 -8.90 -44.09
N SER A 27 0.26 -8.24 -44.52
CA SER A 27 1.42 -7.95 -43.69
C SER A 27 1.39 -6.55 -43.11
N ASP A 28 0.22 -5.90 -43.11
CA ASP A 28 0.02 -4.77 -42.22
C ASP A 28 0.13 -5.32 -40.81
N THR A 29 1.30 -5.13 -40.24
CA THR A 29 1.53 -5.39 -38.84
C THR A 29 0.50 -4.58 -38.08
N LEU A 30 -0.48 -5.27 -37.50
CA LEU A 30 -1.32 -4.71 -36.49
C LEU A 30 -0.37 -4.33 -35.33
N ASP A 31 0.21 -3.15 -35.41
CA ASP A 31 0.91 -2.54 -34.30
C ASP A 31 -0.18 -2.21 -33.28
N ILE A 32 -0.49 -3.20 -32.47
CA ILE A 32 -1.20 -2.98 -31.20
C ILE A 32 -0.14 -2.32 -30.29
N THR A 33 0.14 -1.05 -30.52
CA THR A 33 0.74 -0.19 -29.50
C THR A 33 -0.33 0.05 -28.44
N GLY A 34 -0.66 -0.99 -27.70
CA GLY A 34 -1.21 -0.86 -26.39
C GLY A 34 -0.05 -0.36 -25.51
N SER A 35 0.16 0.95 -25.43
CA SER A 35 0.82 1.51 -24.27
C SER A 35 -0.16 1.32 -23.11
N ALA A 36 -0.03 0.24 -22.38
CA ALA A 36 -0.45 0.23 -21.02
C ALA A 36 0.52 1.17 -20.31
N ASP A 37 0.22 2.46 -20.26
CA ASP A 37 0.77 3.33 -19.25
C ASP A 37 0.22 2.81 -17.92
N VAL A 38 0.88 1.81 -17.39
CA VAL A 38 0.77 1.49 -15.97
C VAL A 38 1.49 2.65 -15.29
N ASN A 39 0.76 3.71 -15.02
CA ASN A 39 1.23 4.79 -14.18
C ASN A 39 1.31 4.22 -12.77
N GLN A 40 2.43 3.59 -12.46
CA GLN A 40 2.73 2.97 -11.18
C GLN A 40 2.52 3.98 -10.04
N SER A 41 2.83 5.26 -10.30
CA SER A 41 2.57 6.35 -9.35
C SER A 41 1.09 6.58 -9.09
N ALA A 42 0.22 6.50 -10.10
CA ALA A 42 -1.23 6.67 -9.91
C ALA A 42 -1.87 5.45 -9.24
N ALA A 43 -1.37 4.25 -9.49
CA ALA A 43 -1.81 3.04 -8.81
C ALA A 43 -1.34 3.02 -7.35
N GLU A 44 -0.11 3.45 -7.06
CA GLU A 44 0.39 3.62 -5.69
C GLU A 44 -0.35 4.74 -4.95
N GLU A 45 -0.69 5.85 -5.63
CA GLU A 45 -1.40 6.97 -5.04
C GLU A 45 -2.86 6.62 -4.73
N ALA A 46 -3.56 5.92 -5.62
CA ALA A 46 -4.90 5.39 -5.37
C ALA A 46 -4.88 4.35 -4.24
N PHE A 47 -3.91 3.46 -4.24
CA PHE A 47 -3.76 2.43 -3.23
C PHE A 47 -3.45 3.00 -1.84
N ASN A 48 -2.61 4.04 -1.75
CA ASN A 48 -2.31 4.75 -0.51
C ASN A 48 -3.52 5.52 0.06
N THR A 49 -4.52 5.85 -0.77
CA THR A 49 -5.78 6.45 -0.31
C THR A 49 -6.81 5.42 0.15
N ASP A 50 -6.72 4.19 -0.35
CA ASP A 50 -7.69 3.14 -0.08
C ASP A 50 -7.37 2.35 1.20
N VAL A 51 -6.09 2.31 1.61
CA VAL A 51 -5.63 1.63 2.84
C VAL A 51 -5.14 2.66 3.86
N TYR A 52 -5.84 2.77 4.96
CA TYR A 52 -5.62 3.84 5.92
C TYR A 52 -6.03 3.47 7.36
N PHE A 53 -5.60 4.28 8.33
CA PHE A 53 -6.14 4.21 9.69
C PHE A 53 -7.52 4.85 9.74
N SER A 54 -8.54 4.05 10.02
CA SER A 54 -9.94 4.51 10.15
C SER A 54 -10.29 4.95 11.57
N ALA A 55 -9.61 4.43 12.58
CA ALA A 55 -9.82 4.79 13.98
C ALA A 55 -8.55 4.62 14.83
N ALA A 56 -8.47 5.41 15.88
CA ALA A 56 -7.45 5.32 16.92
C ALA A 56 -8.11 5.53 18.30
N VAL A 57 -7.87 4.61 19.23
CA VAL A 57 -8.46 4.61 20.57
C VAL A 57 -7.36 4.41 21.63
N ALA A 58 -7.34 5.28 22.63
CA ALA A 58 -6.59 5.04 23.86
C ALA A 58 -7.48 4.27 24.84
N ASN A 59 -7.06 3.10 25.28
CA ASN A 59 -7.89 2.22 26.10
C ASN A 59 -8.00 2.69 27.56
N GLU A 60 -7.03 3.49 28.03
CA GLU A 60 -7.03 4.05 29.37
C GLU A 60 -7.31 5.56 29.35
N THR A 61 -8.12 6.01 30.31
CA THR A 61 -8.48 7.44 30.48
C THR A 61 -7.23 8.29 30.76
N GLY A 62 -7.12 9.41 30.08
CA GLY A 62 -6.00 10.37 30.23
C GLY A 62 -4.88 10.19 29.21
N ASN A 63 -4.85 9.08 28.48
CA ASN A 63 -4.04 8.91 27.29
C ASN A 63 -4.81 9.37 26.05
N THR A 64 -4.13 9.65 24.96
CA THR A 64 -4.76 10.07 23.70
C THR A 64 -4.21 9.28 22.52
N ALA A 65 -5.09 9.01 21.56
CA ALA A 65 -4.72 8.47 20.26
C ALA A 65 -5.53 9.19 19.17
N SER A 66 -4.93 9.42 18.03
CA SER A 66 -5.56 10.08 16.89
C SER A 66 -5.00 9.58 15.57
N VAL A 67 -5.85 9.54 14.56
CA VAL A 67 -5.45 9.42 13.17
C VAL A 67 -5.12 10.83 12.67
N ASN A 68 -4.09 10.97 11.84
CA ASN A 68 -3.75 12.25 11.23
C ASN A 68 -4.83 12.62 10.18
N SER A 69 -5.42 13.80 10.29
CA SER A 69 -6.47 14.27 9.38
C SER A 69 -5.95 14.61 7.98
N ASP A 70 -4.68 14.96 7.85
CA ASP A 70 -4.08 15.38 6.58
C ASP A 70 -3.48 14.18 5.82
N ASN A 71 -3.21 13.10 6.55
CA ASN A 71 -2.63 11.89 6.01
C ASN A 71 -3.04 10.69 6.86
N ASN A 72 -4.05 9.95 6.41
CA ASN A 72 -4.63 8.82 7.11
C ASN A 72 -3.71 7.59 7.20
N ASP A 73 -2.57 7.58 6.54
CA ASP A 73 -1.52 6.55 6.69
C ASP A 73 -0.72 6.72 7.99
N LYS A 74 -0.98 7.80 8.74
CA LYS A 74 -0.30 8.12 10.00
C LYS A 74 -1.28 8.21 11.15
N ALA A 75 -0.87 7.62 12.26
CA ALA A 75 -1.55 7.75 13.53
C ALA A 75 -0.56 8.11 14.63
N SER A 76 -1.01 8.85 15.63
CA SER A 76 -0.20 9.24 16.77
C SER A 76 -0.90 8.88 18.08
N PHE A 77 -0.12 8.67 19.12
CA PHE A 77 -0.65 8.47 20.47
C PHE A 77 0.28 9.05 21.52
N THR A 78 -0.29 9.43 22.66
CA THR A 78 0.43 10.02 23.78
C THR A 78 0.06 9.32 25.08
N VAL A 79 1.08 8.97 25.83
CA VAL A 79 0.97 8.32 27.14
C VAL A 79 1.23 9.37 28.22
N ASN A 80 0.25 9.57 29.12
CA ASN A 80 0.31 10.55 30.21
C ASN A 80 0.03 9.93 31.59
N THR A 81 -0.33 8.65 31.66
CA THR A 81 -0.93 8.07 32.87
C THR A 81 -0.02 7.10 33.63
N LEU A 82 1.11 6.67 33.05
CA LEU A 82 2.00 5.71 33.67
C LEU A 82 2.78 6.37 34.83
N LYS A 83 2.77 5.74 36.01
CA LYS A 83 3.35 6.29 37.24
C LYS A 83 4.49 5.45 37.81
N GLY A 84 4.42 4.15 37.63
CA GLY A 84 5.37 3.22 38.24
C GLY A 84 5.86 2.17 37.25
N LYS A 85 7.05 1.64 37.54
CA LYS A 85 7.60 0.55 36.75
C LYS A 85 6.60 -0.62 36.64
N GLY A 86 6.37 -1.08 35.42
CA GLY A 86 5.43 -2.16 35.11
C GLY A 86 4.03 -1.67 34.72
N ASP A 87 3.72 -0.36 34.91
CA ASP A 87 2.49 0.21 34.41
C ASP A 87 2.43 0.16 32.87
N LYS A 88 1.25 -0.09 32.34
CA LYS A 88 1.02 -0.25 30.89
C LYS A 88 -0.10 0.63 30.42
N ALA A 89 0.03 1.10 29.20
CA ALA A 89 -1.03 1.75 28.43
C ALA A 89 -1.19 1.05 27.08
N THR A 90 -2.42 0.88 26.66
CA THR A 90 -2.76 0.14 25.45
C THR A 90 -3.51 1.05 24.48
N PHE A 91 -3.16 0.97 23.21
CA PHE A 91 -3.74 1.75 22.13
C PHE A 91 -4.18 0.81 21.01
N THR A 92 -5.38 1.04 20.51
CA THR A 92 -5.96 0.23 19.45
C THR A 92 -6.19 1.10 18.22
N PHE A 93 -5.68 0.65 17.09
CA PHE A 93 -5.84 1.29 15.78
C PHE A 93 -6.59 0.35 14.87
N THR A 94 -7.52 0.89 14.10
CA THR A 94 -8.22 0.15 13.05
C THR A 94 -7.64 0.57 11.71
N ILE A 95 -7.19 -0.41 10.93
CA ILE A 95 -6.71 -0.23 9.56
C ILE A 95 -7.79 -0.75 8.64
N LYS A 96 -8.19 0.03 7.66
CA LYS A 96 -9.25 -0.27 6.70
C LYS A 96 -8.69 -0.28 5.29
N ASN A 97 -9.21 -1.21 4.47
CA ASN A 97 -9.01 -1.25 3.04
C ASN A 97 -10.36 -1.00 2.36
N ASP A 98 -10.56 0.18 1.78
CA ASP A 98 -11.75 0.54 1.01
C ASP A 98 -11.58 0.24 -0.49
N GLY A 99 -10.44 -0.27 -0.90
CA GLY A 99 -10.14 -0.66 -2.27
C GLY A 99 -10.74 -2.01 -2.66
N ASP A 100 -10.58 -2.34 -3.94
CA ASP A 100 -11.08 -3.58 -4.55
C ASP A 100 -10.00 -4.68 -4.62
N VAL A 101 -8.78 -4.42 -4.11
CA VAL A 101 -7.63 -5.33 -4.14
C VAL A 101 -7.13 -5.59 -2.73
N ASP A 102 -6.71 -6.81 -2.47
CA ASP A 102 -6.08 -7.19 -1.21
C ASP A 102 -4.74 -6.49 -1.03
N ALA A 103 -4.41 -6.14 0.19
CA ALA A 103 -3.22 -5.39 0.55
C ALA A 103 -2.37 -6.12 1.58
N GLU A 104 -1.06 -6.16 1.39
CA GLU A 104 -0.13 -6.45 2.46
C GLU A 104 0.17 -5.16 3.23
N VAL A 105 -0.19 -5.11 4.51
CA VAL A 105 -0.07 -3.92 5.35
C VAL A 105 0.97 -4.12 6.45
N THR A 106 1.82 -3.11 6.63
CA THR A 106 2.89 -3.12 7.64
C THR A 106 2.89 -1.78 8.41
N PRO A 107 2.37 -1.76 9.66
CA PRO A 107 2.53 -0.60 10.52
C PRO A 107 3.97 -0.47 11.04
N LYS A 108 4.57 0.68 10.84
CA LYS A 108 5.90 1.04 11.34
C LYS A 108 5.79 1.97 12.54
N LEU A 109 6.12 1.45 13.69
CA LEU A 109 6.10 2.21 14.94
C LEU A 109 7.41 3.01 15.10
N ASN A 110 7.31 4.33 15.24
CA ASN A 110 8.42 5.19 15.62
C ASN A 110 8.37 5.45 17.14
N ALA A 111 9.08 4.64 17.89
CA ALA A 111 9.08 4.69 19.35
C ALA A 111 9.92 5.85 19.95
N THR A 112 10.65 6.58 19.11
CA THR A 112 11.52 7.67 19.55
C THR A 112 10.99 9.07 19.24
N LEU A 113 10.00 9.18 18.38
CA LEU A 113 9.45 10.45 17.94
C LEU A 113 8.73 11.18 19.11
N GLY A 114 9.13 12.42 19.39
CA GLY A 114 8.53 13.23 20.44
C GLY A 114 8.76 12.75 21.87
N ASN A 115 9.57 11.70 22.04
CA ASN A 115 9.89 11.15 23.34
C ASN A 115 11.23 11.67 23.85
N THR A 116 11.21 12.47 24.91
CA THR A 116 12.43 13.04 25.52
C THR A 116 13.16 12.05 26.43
N ASN A 117 12.49 10.97 26.83
CA ASN A 117 13.02 9.98 27.77
C ASN A 117 12.74 8.54 27.28
N PRO A 118 13.27 8.14 26.10
CA PRO A 118 12.97 6.83 25.51
C PRO A 118 13.40 5.65 26.38
N GLU A 119 14.38 5.83 27.26
CA GLU A 119 14.88 4.80 28.18
C GLU A 119 13.88 4.41 29.27
N TYR A 120 12.79 5.14 29.44
CA TYR A 120 11.73 4.83 30.42
C TYR A 120 10.66 3.90 29.86
N PHE A 121 10.55 3.80 28.52
CA PHE A 121 9.46 3.09 27.87
C PHE A 121 9.95 1.90 27.05
N THR A 122 9.18 0.84 27.08
CA THR A 122 9.21 -0.22 26.07
C THR A 122 7.91 -0.19 25.32
N VAL A 123 7.98 -0.17 23.99
CA VAL A 123 6.81 -0.16 23.11
C VAL A 123 6.80 -1.44 22.28
N THR A 124 5.69 -2.14 22.34
CA THR A 124 5.49 -3.40 21.62
C THR A 124 4.16 -3.39 20.87
N SER A 125 4.04 -4.17 19.80
CA SER A 125 2.79 -4.37 19.12
C SER A 125 2.41 -5.84 19.04
N ASP A 126 1.13 -6.11 18.88
CA ASP A 126 0.60 -7.46 18.68
C ASP A 126 1.03 -8.09 17.35
N TRP A 127 1.35 -7.26 16.35
CA TRP A 127 1.89 -7.73 15.06
C TRP A 127 3.41 -7.92 15.06
N LYS A 128 4.11 -7.47 16.07
CA LYS A 128 5.59 -7.62 16.23
C LYS A 128 6.41 -7.14 15.02
N GLY A 129 5.87 -6.23 14.24
CA GLY A 129 6.49 -5.70 13.01
C GLY A 129 6.31 -6.62 11.79
N GLU A 130 5.47 -7.65 11.89
CA GLU A 130 5.13 -8.51 10.75
C GLU A 130 4.06 -7.85 9.88
N ALA A 131 4.15 -8.06 8.57
CA ALA A 131 3.11 -7.68 7.63
C ALA A 131 1.89 -8.61 7.76
N LYS A 132 0.71 -8.11 7.41
CA LYS A 132 -0.53 -8.90 7.35
C LYS A 132 -1.32 -8.55 6.11
N THR A 133 -1.95 -9.55 5.52
CA THR A 133 -2.91 -9.35 4.44
C THR A 133 -4.19 -8.72 4.98
N LEU A 134 -4.62 -7.63 4.37
CA LEU A 134 -5.88 -6.94 4.59
C LEU A 134 -6.73 -7.07 3.33
N GLU A 135 -7.71 -7.95 3.38
CA GLU A 135 -8.61 -8.20 2.25
C GLU A 135 -9.38 -6.93 1.83
N ALA A 136 -9.73 -6.85 0.56
CA ALA A 136 -10.56 -5.79 0.00
C ALA A 136 -11.86 -5.59 0.79
N GLY A 137 -12.18 -4.35 1.15
CA GLY A 137 -13.36 -3.99 1.92
C GLY A 137 -13.35 -4.43 3.38
N LYS A 138 -12.22 -4.86 3.95
CA LYS A 138 -12.09 -5.35 5.33
C LYS A 138 -11.32 -4.39 6.23
N GLU A 139 -11.32 -4.75 7.52
CA GLU A 139 -10.60 -4.03 8.56
C GLU A 139 -9.75 -5.00 9.38
N LEU A 140 -8.59 -4.51 9.83
CA LEU A 140 -7.73 -5.20 10.77
C LEU A 140 -7.48 -4.30 11.99
N THR A 141 -7.28 -4.94 13.13
CA THR A 141 -6.92 -4.25 14.37
C THR A 141 -5.43 -4.37 14.61
N TYR A 142 -4.80 -3.25 14.96
CA TYR A 142 -3.40 -3.15 15.35
C TYR A 142 -3.33 -2.60 16.77
N THR A 143 -2.74 -3.36 17.69
CA THR A 143 -2.65 -2.99 19.10
C THR A 143 -1.21 -2.70 19.50
N VAL A 144 -1.00 -1.55 20.12
CA VAL A 144 0.28 -1.12 20.67
C VAL A 144 0.19 -1.04 22.19
N THR A 145 1.18 -1.61 22.86
CA THR A 145 1.32 -1.52 24.31
C THR A 145 2.59 -0.78 24.66
N VAL A 146 2.47 0.24 25.50
CA VAL A 146 3.58 0.97 26.10
C VAL A 146 3.71 0.55 27.55
N GLU A 147 4.88 0.10 27.93
CA GLU A 147 5.19 -0.28 29.31
C GLU A 147 6.27 0.65 29.88
N LEU A 148 6.07 1.14 31.12
CA LEU A 148 7.04 1.89 31.86
C LEU A 148 8.04 0.95 32.51
N ILE A 149 9.28 0.94 32.04
CA ILE A 149 10.33 0.02 32.52
C ILE A 149 11.18 0.56 33.66
N LYS A 150 11.07 1.86 33.96
CA LYS A 150 11.70 2.53 35.09
C LYS A 150 10.70 3.44 35.77
N THR A 151 10.73 3.56 37.07
CA THR A 151 9.93 4.56 37.80
C THR A 151 10.56 5.94 37.61
N PRO A 152 9.85 6.90 37.02
CA PRO A 152 10.36 8.23 36.84
C PRO A 152 10.36 9.00 38.16
N THR A 153 11.28 9.97 38.32
CA THR A 153 11.36 10.87 39.45
C THR A 153 10.56 12.14 39.25
N GLU A 154 10.10 12.39 38.02
CA GLU A 154 9.28 13.52 37.63
C GLU A 154 8.20 13.06 36.62
N THR A 155 7.23 13.90 36.34
CA THR A 155 6.21 13.58 35.33
C THR A 155 6.83 13.47 33.93
N ILE A 156 6.72 12.32 33.31
CA ILE A 156 7.16 12.09 31.94
C ILE A 156 5.96 11.75 31.06
N ALA A 157 5.99 12.25 29.83
CA ALA A 157 5.03 11.90 28.78
C ALA A 157 5.80 11.32 27.59
N GLY A 158 5.19 10.38 26.88
CA GLY A 158 5.72 9.82 25.65
C GLY A 158 4.76 10.05 24.50
N SER A 159 5.25 10.65 23.41
CA SER A 159 4.49 10.78 22.16
C SER A 159 5.11 9.91 21.09
N PHE A 160 4.28 9.20 20.37
CA PHE A 160 4.69 8.17 19.42
C PHE A 160 3.94 8.34 18.11
N LEU A 161 4.57 7.92 17.00
CA LEU A 161 4.00 7.94 15.67
C LEU A 161 3.97 6.51 15.11
N ILE A 162 2.91 6.19 14.41
CA ILE A 162 2.80 4.99 13.59
C ILE A 162 2.60 5.44 12.14
N GLU A 163 3.40 4.89 11.24
CA GLU A 163 3.26 5.05 9.80
C GLU A 163 2.82 3.72 9.20
N LEU A 164 1.82 3.75 8.35
CA LEU A 164 1.31 2.59 7.63
C LEU A 164 1.98 2.51 6.26
N THR A 165 2.46 1.35 5.91
CA THR A 165 2.86 1.04 4.54
C THR A 165 1.96 -0.06 4.03
N ALA A 166 1.43 0.10 2.83
CA ALA A 166 0.60 -0.88 2.17
C ALA A 166 1.13 -1.17 0.76
N VAL A 167 1.04 -2.44 0.35
CA VAL A 167 1.44 -2.90 -0.98
C VAL A 167 0.33 -3.82 -1.49
N ALA A 168 -0.07 -3.68 -2.76
CA ALA A 168 -1.04 -4.58 -3.37
C ALA A 168 -0.48 -6.01 -3.45
N GLU A 169 -1.32 -7.01 -3.11
CA GLU A 169 -1.01 -8.44 -3.29
C GLU A 169 -1.35 -8.95 -4.68
#